data_4b908dc28819475368afeef2de1ce3eb
#
_entry.id   4b908dc28819475368afeef2de1ce3eb
#
_cell.length_a   1.000
_cell.length_b   1.000
_cell.length_c   1.000
_cell.angle_alpha   90.00
_cell.angle_beta   90.00
_cell.angle_gamma   90.00
#
_symmetry.space_group_name_H-M   'P 1'
#
loop_
_entity.id
_entity.type
_entity.pdbx_description
1 polymer ?
#
loop_
_entity_poly.entity_id
_entity_poly.type
_entity_poly.pdbx_seq_one_letter_code
_entity_poly.pdbx_strand_id
1 'polypeptide(L)'
;GDSAQGMEFTFAGLMARAEDEPDAMYGLAARAVQISPDRLTYRFFMRPGITFHDGSPLTAHDVVFSLQLLKEQGHPIIQHLLHDFVGAQAHDDTTVVLSLASGHARDLPMFIAWLPIFSQRFYSQHPFEETTLEPPLGSGPYKVARVEAGHFIEYERVKNWWGAELPVVRGQNNFDTVRYEYFRDRDAAFEGFTSKAYLFREELVSRVWATRYDFPALRDGRVKRDVVPDHTADAAQGWYFNLRREKFKDKRVREAFIDAFDFEWCNATIMYGAYQRTQSYFEKSDMKAVGRPGPDEMAILEPFRGKVSDEVFGEAFVPPVSDGSGQDRALLRKASTLLQDAGYVIKDGKRTTPQGEGFTVEFLIDDPVSVPHHNAFIKNIAILGIDASVRVVDPVQYRKRVDDFDFDVVVQRFGFAGTPGDSLRTFFTSRAATMKGSQNVGGISDPVVDALVEKVIAADNRPALISACKALDRVVRSGRYWVPHWYKPSHWLAYWDVFGRPEAQPRYGLAIRQTWWSTSPS
;
A
#
# COMPACT_ATOMS: atom_id res chain seq x y z
N GLY A 1 -16.87 5.72 -12.59
CA GLY A 1 -17.10 5.28 -11.21
C GLY A 1 -16.17 4.13 -10.84
N ASP A 2 -16.16 3.75 -9.56
CA ASP A 2 -15.38 2.57 -9.13
C ASP A 2 -16.06 1.28 -9.59
N SER A 3 -15.24 0.26 -9.92
CA SER A 3 -15.75 -1.07 -10.26
C SER A 3 -16.38 -1.72 -9.03
N ALA A 4 -17.42 -2.56 -9.25
CA ALA A 4 -18.00 -3.35 -8.18
C ALA A 4 -16.99 -4.33 -7.59
N GLN A 5 -17.08 -4.57 -6.28
CA GLN A 5 -16.19 -5.50 -5.58
C GLN A 5 -16.30 -6.92 -6.17
N GLY A 6 -15.17 -7.55 -6.45
CA GLY A 6 -15.11 -8.88 -7.06
C GLY A 6 -15.10 -8.89 -8.59
N MET A 7 -15.26 -7.74 -9.24
CA MET A 7 -15.29 -7.64 -10.71
C MET A 7 -14.01 -8.16 -11.36
N GLU A 8 -12.89 -8.06 -10.67
CA GLU A 8 -11.58 -8.56 -11.14
C GLU A 8 -11.58 -10.04 -11.44
N PHE A 9 -12.44 -10.86 -10.83
CA PHE A 9 -12.56 -12.30 -11.10
C PHE A 9 -13.34 -12.64 -12.36
N THR A 10 -13.98 -11.66 -12.98
CA THR A 10 -14.71 -11.87 -14.24
C THR A 10 -13.79 -11.79 -15.44
N PHE A 11 -12.56 -11.32 -15.30
CA PHE A 11 -11.60 -11.18 -16.38
C PHE A 11 -10.36 -12.04 -16.18
N ALA A 12 -9.73 -12.44 -17.28
CA ALA A 12 -8.41 -13.02 -17.29
C ALA A 12 -7.40 -11.99 -17.82
N GLY A 13 -6.16 -12.03 -17.31
CA GLY A 13 -5.01 -11.34 -17.86
C GLY A 13 -4.13 -12.29 -18.65
N LEU A 14 -3.05 -11.78 -19.26
CA LEU A 14 -2.02 -12.62 -19.90
C LEU A 14 -1.35 -13.54 -18.88
N MET A 15 -1.06 -13.01 -17.69
CA MET A 15 -0.40 -13.72 -16.60
C MET A 15 -1.13 -13.46 -15.26
N ALA A 16 -0.96 -14.36 -14.31
CA ALA A 16 -1.43 -14.25 -12.93
C ALA A 16 -0.26 -13.99 -11.98
N ARG A 17 -0.48 -13.17 -10.95
CA ARG A 17 0.52 -12.92 -9.89
C ARG A 17 0.60 -14.11 -8.94
N ALA A 18 1.80 -14.36 -8.44
CA ALA A 18 2.00 -15.27 -7.32
C ALA A 18 1.71 -14.55 -6.00
N GLU A 19 0.94 -15.17 -5.13
CA GLU A 19 0.64 -14.64 -3.78
C GLU A 19 1.77 -14.96 -2.77
N ASP A 20 2.75 -15.78 -3.16
CA ASP A 20 3.90 -16.16 -2.33
C ASP A 20 5.22 -15.53 -2.77
N GLU A 21 5.26 -14.91 -3.95
CA GLU A 21 6.47 -14.37 -4.56
C GLU A 21 6.22 -12.95 -5.07
N PRO A 22 6.87 -11.92 -4.52
CA PRO A 22 6.53 -10.52 -4.82
C PRO A 22 6.80 -10.09 -6.27
N ASP A 23 7.73 -10.79 -6.96
CA ASP A 23 8.22 -10.44 -8.30
C ASP A 23 7.93 -11.53 -9.34
N ALA A 24 7.07 -12.50 -9.02
CA ALA A 24 6.78 -13.60 -9.92
C ALA A 24 5.37 -13.52 -10.51
N MET A 25 5.30 -13.87 -11.78
CA MET A 25 4.04 -14.07 -12.50
C MET A 25 4.07 -15.38 -13.27
N TYR A 26 2.92 -16.02 -13.36
CA TYR A 26 2.76 -17.30 -14.04
C TYR A 26 1.78 -17.18 -15.20
N GLY A 27 2.04 -17.93 -16.27
CA GLY A 27 1.23 -17.85 -17.49
C GLY A 27 -0.22 -18.24 -17.25
N LEU A 28 -1.15 -17.35 -17.57
CA LEU A 28 -2.60 -17.59 -17.55
C LEU A 28 -3.11 -17.68 -19.01
N ALA A 29 -3.55 -16.60 -19.63
CA ALA A 29 -3.90 -16.60 -21.04
C ALA A 29 -2.66 -16.80 -21.92
N ALA A 30 -1.51 -16.26 -21.53
CA ALA A 30 -0.22 -16.56 -22.17
C ALA A 30 0.39 -17.85 -21.58
N ARG A 31 0.93 -18.69 -22.44
CA ARG A 31 1.69 -19.91 -22.07
C ARG A 31 3.19 -19.66 -21.97
N ALA A 32 3.68 -18.61 -22.63
CA ALA A 32 5.09 -18.24 -22.66
C ALA A 32 5.25 -16.76 -22.99
N VAL A 33 6.38 -16.20 -22.58
CA VAL A 33 6.82 -14.86 -22.96
C VAL A 33 8.27 -14.92 -23.42
N GLN A 34 8.59 -14.24 -24.52
CA GLN A 34 9.96 -13.98 -24.99
C GLN A 34 10.27 -12.51 -24.79
N ILE A 35 11.39 -12.24 -24.12
CA ILE A 35 11.83 -10.89 -23.78
C ILE A 35 13.08 -10.57 -24.59
N SER A 36 13.11 -9.42 -25.27
CA SER A 36 14.31 -8.97 -25.98
C SER A 36 15.45 -8.66 -25.02
N PRO A 37 16.72 -8.74 -25.46
CA PRO A 37 17.89 -8.47 -24.59
C PRO A 37 17.87 -7.07 -23.96
N ASP A 38 17.34 -6.07 -24.66
CA ASP A 38 17.18 -4.69 -24.19
C ASP A 38 15.95 -4.49 -23.29
N ARG A 39 15.11 -5.54 -23.13
CA ARG A 39 13.86 -5.52 -22.35
C ARG A 39 12.83 -4.49 -22.84
N LEU A 40 12.90 -4.06 -24.09
CA LEU A 40 11.95 -3.12 -24.68
C LEU A 40 10.84 -3.81 -25.46
N THR A 41 11.01 -5.08 -25.80
CA THR A 41 10.02 -5.87 -26.56
C THR A 41 9.68 -7.15 -25.83
N TYR A 42 8.39 -7.37 -25.63
CA TYR A 42 7.82 -8.55 -24.98
C TYR A 42 6.88 -9.25 -25.95
N ARG A 43 7.18 -10.50 -26.32
CA ARG A 43 6.34 -11.32 -27.19
C ARG A 43 5.64 -12.39 -26.36
N PHE A 44 4.33 -12.27 -26.20
CA PHE A 44 3.50 -13.23 -25.50
C PHE A 44 2.89 -14.24 -26.47
N PHE A 45 3.01 -15.50 -26.14
CA PHE A 45 2.39 -16.62 -26.88
C PHE A 45 1.17 -17.08 -26.09
N MET A 46 -0.02 -16.82 -26.61
CA MET A 46 -1.27 -17.18 -25.95
C MET A 46 -1.58 -18.66 -26.09
N ARG A 47 -2.42 -19.17 -25.23
CA ARG A 47 -2.97 -20.54 -25.32
C ARG A 47 -4.03 -20.58 -26.41
N PRO A 48 -4.13 -21.66 -27.19
CA PRO A 48 -5.24 -21.86 -28.10
C PRO A 48 -6.54 -22.17 -27.34
N GLY A 49 -7.69 -21.82 -27.92
CA GLY A 49 -9.00 -22.21 -27.41
C GLY A 49 -9.50 -21.45 -26.20
N ILE A 50 -8.92 -20.28 -25.91
CA ILE A 50 -9.43 -19.38 -24.88
C ILE A 50 -10.72 -18.73 -25.35
N THR A 51 -11.72 -18.62 -24.48
CA THR A 51 -13.02 -18.02 -24.82
C THR A 51 -13.48 -17.02 -23.77
N PHE A 52 -14.28 -16.08 -24.21
CA PHE A 52 -15.14 -15.28 -23.33
C PHE A 52 -16.31 -16.11 -22.82
N HIS A 53 -17.07 -15.57 -21.87
CA HIS A 53 -18.21 -16.25 -21.22
C HIS A 53 -19.36 -16.59 -22.18
N ASP A 54 -19.46 -15.91 -23.31
CA ASP A 54 -20.44 -16.18 -24.38
C ASP A 54 -19.96 -17.24 -25.39
N GLY A 55 -18.75 -17.81 -25.16
CA GLY A 55 -18.14 -18.80 -26.05
C GLY A 55 -17.38 -18.19 -27.23
N SER A 56 -17.39 -16.89 -27.42
CA SER A 56 -16.60 -16.25 -28.47
C SER A 56 -15.10 -16.37 -28.18
N PRO A 57 -14.23 -16.52 -29.22
CA PRO A 57 -12.80 -16.65 -29.01
C PRO A 57 -12.18 -15.38 -28.44
N LEU A 58 -11.24 -15.53 -27.49
CA LEU A 58 -10.37 -14.48 -27.00
C LEU A 58 -9.03 -14.61 -27.73
N THR A 59 -8.62 -13.56 -28.44
CA THR A 59 -7.45 -13.55 -29.31
C THR A 59 -6.45 -12.48 -28.95
N ALA A 60 -5.31 -12.49 -29.62
CA ALA A 60 -4.30 -11.43 -29.52
C ALA A 60 -4.85 -10.04 -29.89
N HIS A 61 -5.86 -9.96 -30.75
CA HIS A 61 -6.51 -8.70 -31.11
C HIS A 61 -7.26 -8.09 -29.92
N ASP A 62 -7.90 -8.91 -29.08
CA ASP A 62 -8.55 -8.45 -27.85
C ASP A 62 -7.53 -7.90 -26.83
N VAL A 63 -6.35 -8.51 -26.75
CA VAL A 63 -5.25 -8.00 -25.90
C VAL A 63 -4.78 -6.63 -26.37
N VAL A 64 -4.50 -6.48 -27.66
CA VAL A 64 -4.08 -5.20 -28.26
C VAL A 64 -5.13 -4.13 -28.02
N PHE A 65 -6.39 -4.44 -28.31
CA PHE A 65 -7.54 -3.58 -28.06
C PHE A 65 -7.61 -3.13 -26.59
N SER A 66 -7.50 -4.09 -25.64
CA SER A 66 -7.60 -3.82 -24.22
C SER A 66 -6.54 -2.85 -23.70
N LEU A 67 -5.28 -3.05 -24.14
CA LEU A 67 -4.17 -2.20 -23.72
C LEU A 67 -4.30 -0.79 -24.28
N GLN A 68 -4.76 -0.66 -25.53
CA GLN A 68 -5.03 0.64 -26.12
C GLN A 68 -6.19 1.34 -25.44
N LEU A 69 -7.30 0.63 -25.21
CA LEU A 69 -8.48 1.13 -24.52
C LEU A 69 -8.12 1.65 -23.11
N LEU A 70 -7.36 0.88 -22.34
CA LEU A 70 -6.93 1.27 -20.99
C LEU A 70 -5.96 2.46 -21.00
N LYS A 71 -5.10 2.57 -22.01
CA LYS A 71 -4.18 3.70 -22.17
C LYS A 71 -4.93 4.99 -22.53
N GLU A 72 -5.98 4.92 -23.33
CA GLU A 72 -6.72 6.07 -23.84
C GLU A 72 -7.90 6.48 -22.97
N GLN A 73 -8.65 5.49 -22.44
CA GLN A 73 -9.94 5.68 -21.74
C GLN A 73 -9.96 5.08 -20.34
N GLY A 74 -8.88 4.45 -19.89
CA GLY A 74 -8.79 3.87 -18.55
C GLY A 74 -8.79 4.95 -17.46
N HIS A 75 -8.95 4.50 -16.20
CA HIS A 75 -8.82 5.42 -15.07
C HIS A 75 -7.50 6.19 -15.13
N PRO A 76 -7.43 7.49 -14.77
CA PRO A 76 -6.21 8.31 -14.89
C PRO A 76 -4.95 7.69 -14.29
N ILE A 77 -5.08 6.92 -13.19
CA ILE A 77 -3.96 6.17 -12.61
C ILE A 77 -3.43 5.11 -13.58
N ILE A 78 -4.32 4.37 -14.27
CA ILE A 78 -3.93 3.35 -15.25
C ILE A 78 -3.26 3.99 -16.46
N GLN A 79 -3.82 5.09 -16.97
CA GLN A 79 -3.22 5.86 -18.07
C GLN A 79 -1.82 6.34 -17.70
N HIS A 80 -1.63 6.84 -16.48
CA HIS A 80 -0.33 7.27 -15.98
C HIS A 80 0.66 6.10 -15.90
N LEU A 81 0.25 4.95 -15.35
CA LEU A 81 1.09 3.75 -15.28
C LEU A 81 1.45 3.20 -16.66
N LEU A 82 0.62 3.40 -17.67
CA LEU A 82 0.87 3.01 -19.06
C LEU A 82 1.60 4.10 -19.87
N HIS A 83 2.14 5.14 -19.25
CA HIS A 83 2.84 6.22 -19.95
C HIS A 83 3.95 5.70 -20.87
N ASP A 84 4.78 4.79 -20.35
CA ASP A 84 5.92 4.21 -21.10
C ASP A 84 5.56 2.99 -21.95
N PHE A 85 4.29 2.60 -22.00
CA PHE A 85 3.80 1.62 -22.96
C PHE A 85 3.68 2.27 -24.33
N VAL A 86 4.54 1.89 -25.27
CA VAL A 86 4.58 2.46 -26.62
C VAL A 86 3.42 1.94 -27.45
N GLY A 87 3.20 0.61 -27.44
CA GLY A 87 2.11 0.00 -28.18
C GLY A 87 2.16 -1.52 -28.17
N ALA A 88 1.12 -2.13 -28.76
CA ALA A 88 0.99 -3.56 -28.94
C ALA A 88 0.56 -3.89 -30.38
N GLN A 89 0.97 -5.06 -30.87
CA GLN A 89 0.56 -5.59 -32.17
C GLN A 89 0.22 -7.08 -32.05
N ALA A 90 -0.89 -7.50 -32.65
CA ALA A 90 -1.20 -8.90 -32.89
C ALA A 90 -0.43 -9.36 -34.14
N HIS A 91 0.48 -10.31 -33.95
CA HIS A 91 1.21 -10.91 -35.06
C HIS A 91 0.35 -11.96 -35.80
N ASP A 92 -0.45 -12.66 -34.98
CA ASP A 92 -1.49 -13.60 -35.38
C ASP A 92 -2.51 -13.70 -34.21
N ASP A 93 -3.53 -14.56 -34.30
CA ASP A 93 -4.58 -14.70 -33.28
C ASP A 93 -4.05 -15.10 -31.90
N THR A 94 -2.83 -15.62 -31.80
CA THR A 94 -2.23 -16.16 -30.57
C THR A 94 -0.94 -15.49 -30.14
N THR A 95 -0.44 -14.52 -30.89
CA THR A 95 0.85 -13.87 -30.62
C THR A 95 0.69 -12.37 -30.50
N VAL A 96 1.01 -11.83 -29.32
CA VAL A 96 1.03 -10.40 -29.02
C VAL A 96 2.46 -9.92 -28.85
N VAL A 97 2.81 -8.82 -29.49
CA VAL A 97 4.10 -8.14 -29.32
C VAL A 97 3.87 -6.79 -28.68
N LEU A 98 4.45 -6.58 -27.50
CA LEU A 98 4.42 -5.31 -26.77
C LEU A 98 5.73 -4.56 -26.95
N SER A 99 5.66 -3.24 -27.09
CA SER A 99 6.80 -2.35 -27.13
C SER A 99 6.74 -1.35 -25.99
N LEU A 100 7.87 -1.17 -25.29
CA LEU A 100 8.01 -0.26 -24.15
C LEU A 100 9.07 0.80 -24.47
N ALA A 101 8.94 1.97 -23.86
CA ALA A 101 9.92 3.04 -23.98
C ALA A 101 11.21 2.69 -23.21
N SER A 102 12.33 3.22 -23.69
CA SER A 102 13.60 3.14 -22.96
C SER A 102 13.48 3.89 -21.62
N GLY A 103 13.94 3.25 -20.53
CA GLY A 103 13.85 3.82 -19.17
C GLY A 103 12.49 3.64 -18.51
N HIS A 104 11.62 2.78 -19.05
CA HIS A 104 10.33 2.47 -18.43
C HIS A 104 10.49 1.92 -17.00
N ALA A 105 9.44 2.08 -16.19
CA ALA A 105 9.38 1.50 -14.85
C ALA A 105 9.56 -0.03 -14.91
N ARG A 106 10.35 -0.58 -13.96
CA ARG A 106 10.70 -2.02 -13.92
C ARG A 106 9.48 -2.92 -13.85
N ASP A 107 8.45 -2.53 -13.12
CA ASP A 107 7.23 -3.30 -12.90
C ASP A 107 6.19 -3.14 -14.03
N LEU A 108 6.42 -2.22 -14.98
CA LEU A 108 5.49 -1.99 -16.08
C LEU A 108 5.16 -3.24 -16.90
N PRO A 109 6.12 -4.11 -17.27
CA PRO A 109 5.80 -5.35 -18.00
C PRO A 109 4.89 -6.29 -17.21
N MET A 110 5.11 -6.41 -15.89
CA MET A 110 4.28 -7.22 -15.00
C MET A 110 2.89 -6.61 -14.85
N PHE A 111 2.82 -5.28 -14.70
CA PHE A 111 1.56 -4.56 -14.64
C PHE A 111 0.72 -4.79 -15.92
N ILE A 112 1.31 -4.63 -17.09
CA ILE A 112 0.64 -4.88 -18.39
C ILE A 112 0.15 -6.34 -18.49
N ALA A 113 0.98 -7.30 -18.11
CA ALA A 113 0.63 -8.72 -18.19
C ALA A 113 -0.51 -9.13 -17.24
N TRP A 114 -0.75 -8.35 -16.17
CA TRP A 114 -1.83 -8.57 -15.22
C TRP A 114 -3.14 -7.88 -15.63
N LEU A 115 -3.11 -6.86 -16.49
CA LEU A 115 -4.31 -6.11 -16.87
C LEU A 115 -5.38 -7.01 -17.49
N PRO A 116 -6.67 -6.71 -17.25
CA PRO A 116 -7.79 -7.47 -17.80
C PRO A 116 -7.82 -7.41 -19.33
N ILE A 117 -8.21 -8.51 -19.95
CA ILE A 117 -8.44 -8.60 -21.40
C ILE A 117 -9.93 -8.42 -21.67
N PHE A 118 -10.28 -7.39 -22.41
CA PHE A 118 -11.64 -7.02 -22.79
C PHE A 118 -11.98 -7.50 -24.18
N SER A 119 -13.23 -7.84 -24.42
CA SER A 119 -13.72 -8.22 -25.76
C SER A 119 -13.86 -6.99 -26.65
N GLN A 120 -13.07 -6.93 -27.72
CA GLN A 120 -13.18 -5.85 -28.72
C GLN A 120 -14.58 -5.80 -29.32
N ARG A 121 -15.19 -6.96 -29.58
CA ARG A 121 -16.56 -7.07 -30.11
C ARG A 121 -17.59 -6.48 -29.16
N PHE A 122 -17.49 -6.77 -27.87
CA PHE A 122 -18.42 -6.27 -26.85
C PHE A 122 -18.31 -4.75 -26.72
N TYR A 123 -17.09 -4.23 -26.51
CA TYR A 123 -16.88 -2.79 -26.31
C TYR A 123 -16.97 -1.94 -27.58
N SER A 124 -17.05 -2.55 -28.76
CA SER A 124 -17.44 -1.82 -29.97
C SER A 124 -18.91 -1.42 -29.99
N GLN A 125 -19.74 -2.03 -29.14
CA GLN A 125 -21.18 -1.79 -29.02
C GLN A 125 -21.58 -1.15 -27.66
N HIS A 126 -20.67 -1.16 -26.68
CA HIS A 126 -20.90 -0.68 -25.31
C HIS A 126 -19.81 0.33 -24.96
N PRO A 127 -20.13 1.60 -24.69
CA PRO A 127 -19.17 2.62 -24.31
C PRO A 127 -18.41 2.23 -23.02
N PHE A 128 -17.07 2.27 -23.06
CA PHE A 128 -16.23 1.85 -21.95
C PHE A 128 -16.27 2.82 -20.76
N GLU A 129 -16.42 4.12 -21.01
CA GLU A 129 -16.40 5.17 -19.99
C GLU A 129 -17.75 5.32 -19.27
N GLU A 130 -18.83 4.76 -19.79
CA GLU A 130 -20.15 4.91 -19.20
C GLU A 130 -20.35 4.01 -17.98
N THR A 131 -20.91 4.60 -16.91
CA THR A 131 -21.33 3.82 -15.75
C THR A 131 -22.59 3.03 -16.09
N THR A 132 -22.52 1.71 -15.98
CA THR A 132 -23.64 0.81 -16.30
C THR A 132 -23.79 -0.25 -15.20
N LEU A 133 -25.01 -0.79 -15.09
CA LEU A 133 -25.31 -1.99 -14.33
C LEU A 133 -25.33 -3.26 -15.23
N GLU A 134 -25.11 -3.10 -16.52
CA GLU A 134 -25.01 -4.22 -17.43
C GLU A 134 -23.71 -5.00 -17.15
N PRO A 135 -23.78 -6.32 -16.93
CA PRO A 135 -22.61 -7.14 -16.69
C PRO A 135 -21.66 -7.12 -17.89
N PRO A 136 -20.34 -6.86 -17.68
CA PRO A 136 -19.38 -6.91 -18.75
C PRO A 136 -19.17 -8.34 -19.25
N LEU A 137 -18.85 -8.50 -20.52
CA LEU A 137 -18.43 -9.79 -21.07
C LEU A 137 -17.00 -10.09 -20.63
N GLY A 138 -16.86 -11.03 -19.73
CA GLY A 138 -15.57 -11.46 -19.16
C GLY A 138 -15.07 -12.79 -19.73
N SER A 139 -13.89 -13.18 -19.24
CA SER A 139 -13.19 -14.43 -19.61
C SER A 139 -12.60 -15.15 -18.39
N GLY A 140 -12.88 -14.67 -17.20
CA GLY A 140 -12.37 -15.17 -15.92
C GLY A 140 -13.15 -16.34 -15.35
N PRO A 141 -12.75 -16.83 -14.16
CA PRO A 141 -13.38 -18.00 -13.51
C PRO A 141 -14.81 -17.74 -13.00
N TYR A 142 -15.19 -16.48 -12.85
CA TYR A 142 -16.54 -16.07 -12.43
C TYR A 142 -17.15 -15.11 -13.43
N LYS A 143 -18.49 -15.08 -13.46
CA LYS A 143 -19.27 -14.07 -14.18
C LYS A 143 -20.34 -13.49 -13.26
N VAL A 144 -20.81 -12.28 -13.55
CA VAL A 144 -21.90 -11.66 -12.81
C VAL A 144 -23.18 -12.45 -13.06
N ALA A 145 -23.85 -12.89 -12.00
CA ALA A 145 -25.12 -13.62 -12.05
C ALA A 145 -26.29 -12.68 -11.76
N ARG A 146 -26.18 -11.86 -10.70
CA ARG A 146 -27.25 -10.97 -10.26
C ARG A 146 -26.69 -9.68 -9.67
N VAL A 147 -27.38 -8.58 -9.93
CA VAL A 147 -27.09 -7.27 -9.35
C VAL A 147 -28.37 -6.67 -8.82
N GLU A 148 -28.34 -6.19 -7.58
CA GLU A 148 -29.37 -5.32 -7.01
C GLU A 148 -28.67 -4.06 -6.49
N ALA A 149 -28.87 -2.96 -7.22
CA ALA A 149 -28.14 -1.71 -6.99
C ALA A 149 -28.31 -1.22 -5.55
N GLY A 150 -27.19 -0.95 -4.87
CA GLY A 150 -27.16 -0.52 -3.47
C GLY A 150 -27.35 -1.65 -2.45
N HIS A 151 -27.65 -2.87 -2.86
CA HIS A 151 -27.89 -4.01 -1.99
C HIS A 151 -26.83 -5.09 -2.12
N PHE A 152 -26.66 -5.69 -3.30
CA PHE A 152 -25.65 -6.72 -3.51
C PHE A 152 -25.22 -6.88 -4.96
N ILE A 153 -24.09 -7.55 -5.14
CA ILE A 153 -23.67 -8.18 -6.38
C ILE A 153 -23.31 -9.63 -6.14
N GLU A 154 -23.74 -10.51 -7.04
CA GLU A 154 -23.55 -11.95 -6.97
C GLU A 154 -22.86 -12.45 -8.22
N TYR A 155 -21.84 -13.27 -8.02
CA TYR A 155 -21.05 -13.92 -9.07
C TYR A 155 -21.28 -15.42 -9.03
N GLU A 156 -21.41 -16.05 -10.19
CA GLU A 156 -21.44 -17.49 -10.33
C GLU A 156 -20.17 -18.02 -11.00
N ARG A 157 -19.72 -19.19 -10.57
CA ARG A 157 -18.55 -19.86 -11.14
C ARG A 157 -18.85 -20.35 -12.54
N VAL A 158 -17.93 -20.10 -13.47
CA VAL A 158 -17.98 -20.64 -14.84
C VAL A 158 -17.53 -22.09 -14.81
N LYS A 159 -18.48 -23.05 -14.91
CA LYS A 159 -18.24 -24.50 -14.72
C LYS A 159 -17.19 -25.06 -15.69
N ASN A 160 -17.20 -24.61 -16.94
CA ASN A 160 -16.28 -25.07 -17.99
C ASN A 160 -15.29 -23.97 -18.36
N TRP A 161 -14.79 -23.25 -17.36
CA TRP A 161 -13.80 -22.21 -17.59
C TRP A 161 -12.52 -22.80 -18.21
N TRP A 162 -12.05 -22.21 -19.29
CA TRP A 162 -10.89 -22.68 -20.07
C TRP A 162 -9.60 -22.80 -19.24
N GLY A 163 -9.47 -22.02 -18.16
CA GLY A 163 -8.28 -21.98 -17.30
C GLY A 163 -8.30 -22.97 -16.13
N ALA A 164 -9.42 -23.68 -15.86
CA ALA A 164 -9.63 -24.45 -14.62
C ALA A 164 -8.54 -25.49 -14.31
N GLU A 165 -7.97 -26.14 -15.34
CA GLU A 165 -6.95 -27.18 -15.19
C GLU A 165 -5.50 -26.65 -15.24
N LEU A 166 -5.31 -25.33 -15.39
CA LEU A 166 -3.97 -24.75 -15.42
C LEU A 166 -3.30 -24.84 -14.05
N PRO A 167 -2.00 -25.19 -13.99
CA PRO A 167 -1.29 -25.31 -12.72
C PRO A 167 -1.38 -24.07 -11.84
N VAL A 168 -1.41 -22.87 -12.44
CA VAL A 168 -1.47 -21.58 -11.74
C VAL A 168 -2.79 -21.33 -11.00
N VAL A 169 -3.86 -22.04 -11.35
CA VAL A 169 -5.20 -21.88 -10.74
C VAL A 169 -5.78 -23.17 -10.19
N ARG A 170 -5.04 -24.29 -10.29
CA ARG A 170 -5.51 -25.58 -9.76
C ARG A 170 -5.75 -25.50 -8.26
N GLY A 171 -6.92 -25.96 -7.80
CA GLY A 171 -7.35 -25.90 -6.40
C GLY A 171 -7.86 -24.53 -5.97
N GLN A 172 -8.08 -23.63 -6.93
CA GLN A 172 -8.65 -22.31 -6.70
C GLN A 172 -10.08 -22.19 -7.24
N ASN A 173 -10.75 -21.09 -6.86
CA ASN A 173 -12.11 -20.75 -7.32
C ASN A 173 -13.15 -21.83 -6.96
N ASN A 174 -13.15 -22.23 -5.68
CA ASN A 174 -13.92 -23.40 -5.22
C ASN A 174 -15.37 -23.08 -4.86
N PHE A 175 -15.77 -21.83 -4.75
CA PHE A 175 -17.16 -21.45 -4.47
C PHE A 175 -17.99 -21.43 -5.75
N ASP A 176 -19.19 -22.00 -5.70
CA ASP A 176 -20.12 -21.92 -6.84
C ASP A 176 -20.72 -20.52 -6.98
N THR A 177 -20.92 -19.85 -5.84
CA THR A 177 -21.44 -18.49 -5.77
C THR A 177 -20.61 -17.65 -4.80
N VAL A 178 -20.25 -16.42 -5.22
CA VAL A 178 -19.64 -15.39 -4.38
C VAL A 178 -20.55 -14.17 -4.40
N ARG A 179 -20.94 -13.70 -3.20
CA ARG A 179 -21.87 -12.57 -3.08
C ARG A 179 -21.30 -11.52 -2.16
N TYR A 180 -21.37 -10.27 -2.58
CA TYR A 180 -21.03 -9.09 -1.80
C TYR A 180 -22.29 -8.35 -1.42
N GLU A 181 -22.52 -8.21 -0.11
CA GLU A 181 -23.61 -7.43 0.46
C GLU A 181 -23.15 -6.01 0.75
N TYR A 182 -23.91 -5.00 0.36
CA TYR A 182 -23.64 -3.61 0.65
C TYR A 182 -24.53 -3.10 1.78
N PHE A 183 -23.93 -2.41 2.73
CA PHE A 183 -24.63 -1.86 3.89
C PHE A 183 -24.40 -0.35 3.95
N ARG A 184 -25.37 0.36 4.49
CA ARG A 184 -25.34 1.83 4.63
C ARG A 184 -24.10 2.31 5.40
N ASP A 185 -23.73 1.58 6.44
CA ASP A 185 -22.61 1.91 7.32
C ASP A 185 -21.99 0.65 7.95
N ARG A 186 -20.88 0.84 8.66
CA ARG A 186 -20.14 -0.26 9.29
C ARG A 186 -20.91 -0.94 10.43
N ASP A 187 -21.77 -0.20 11.14
CA ASP A 187 -22.56 -0.78 12.22
C ASP A 187 -23.67 -1.67 11.66
N ALA A 188 -24.38 -1.21 10.63
CA ALA A 188 -25.35 -2.03 9.90
C ALA A 188 -24.70 -3.29 9.31
N ALA A 189 -23.47 -3.17 8.76
CA ALA A 189 -22.72 -4.32 8.26
C ALA A 189 -22.37 -5.30 9.39
N PHE A 190 -22.00 -4.83 10.58
CA PHE A 190 -21.73 -5.70 11.72
C PHE A 190 -22.98 -6.46 12.17
N GLU A 191 -24.13 -5.79 12.28
CA GLU A 191 -25.41 -6.43 12.61
C GLU A 191 -25.84 -7.44 11.54
N GLY A 192 -25.61 -7.12 10.25
CA GLY A 192 -25.82 -8.06 9.15
C GLY A 192 -24.97 -9.32 9.29
N PHE A 193 -23.72 -9.21 9.70
CA PHE A 193 -22.87 -10.37 9.96
C PHE A 193 -23.38 -11.21 11.13
N THR A 194 -23.73 -10.58 12.25
CA THR A 194 -24.21 -11.31 13.45
C THR A 194 -25.55 -12.02 13.22
N SER A 195 -26.40 -11.49 12.32
CA SER A 195 -27.67 -12.09 11.90
C SER A 195 -27.54 -13.08 10.73
N LYS A 196 -26.30 -13.37 10.27
CA LYS A 196 -26.02 -14.29 9.16
C LYS A 196 -26.53 -13.80 7.78
N ALA A 197 -26.66 -12.50 7.57
CA ALA A 197 -26.96 -11.96 6.24
C ALA A 197 -25.78 -12.17 5.26
N TYR A 198 -24.57 -12.26 5.78
CA TYR A 198 -23.38 -12.70 5.05
C TYR A 198 -22.44 -13.48 5.98
N LEU A 199 -21.48 -14.21 5.41
CA LEU A 199 -20.81 -15.32 6.09
C LEU A 199 -19.35 -15.04 6.49
N PHE A 200 -18.72 -14.05 5.88
CA PHE A 200 -17.31 -13.73 6.08
C PHE A 200 -17.12 -12.22 6.24
N ARG A 201 -16.29 -11.84 7.21
CA ARG A 201 -15.93 -10.45 7.47
C ARG A 201 -14.46 -10.34 7.85
N GLU A 202 -13.73 -9.43 7.25
CA GLU A 202 -12.48 -8.90 7.78
C GLU A 202 -12.78 -7.64 8.60
N GLU A 203 -12.38 -7.63 9.88
CA GLU A 203 -12.56 -6.48 10.75
C GLU A 203 -11.35 -5.55 10.65
N LEU A 204 -11.62 -4.28 10.40
CA LEU A 204 -10.59 -3.26 10.23
C LEU A 204 -10.49 -2.29 11.41
N VAL A 205 -11.45 -2.34 12.35
CA VAL A 205 -11.55 -1.41 13.47
C VAL A 205 -11.19 -2.11 14.77
N SER A 206 -10.05 -1.74 15.37
CA SER A 206 -9.54 -2.37 16.60
C SER A 206 -10.53 -2.33 17.75
N ARG A 207 -11.22 -1.22 17.94
CA ARG A 207 -12.28 -1.10 18.97
C ARG A 207 -13.39 -2.12 18.75
N VAL A 208 -13.89 -2.27 17.54
CA VAL A 208 -14.95 -3.24 17.22
C VAL A 208 -14.46 -4.66 17.48
N TRP A 209 -13.24 -4.98 17.00
CA TRP A 209 -12.62 -6.29 17.22
C TRP A 209 -12.45 -6.63 18.70
N ALA A 210 -12.07 -5.65 19.52
CA ALA A 210 -11.84 -5.84 20.95
C ALA A 210 -13.13 -5.89 21.77
N THR A 211 -14.19 -5.17 21.37
CA THR A 211 -15.33 -4.92 22.28
C THR A 211 -16.69 -5.45 21.80
N ARG A 212 -16.86 -5.73 20.48
CA ARG A 212 -18.18 -6.12 19.95
C ARG A 212 -18.30 -7.61 19.59
N TYR A 213 -17.19 -8.34 19.52
CA TYR A 213 -17.19 -9.76 19.20
C TYR A 213 -17.50 -10.62 20.43
N ASP A 214 -18.68 -10.37 21.04
CA ASP A 214 -19.26 -11.16 22.12
C ASP A 214 -20.78 -11.33 21.90
N PHE A 215 -21.15 -12.15 20.92
CA PHE A 215 -22.53 -12.44 20.56
C PHE A 215 -22.80 -13.96 20.53
N PRO A 216 -24.09 -14.39 20.60
CA PRO A 216 -24.43 -15.81 20.80
C PRO A 216 -23.75 -16.77 19.82
N ALA A 217 -23.75 -16.48 18.52
CA ALA A 217 -23.17 -17.38 17.51
C ALA A 217 -21.64 -17.54 17.64
N LEU A 218 -20.94 -16.56 18.20
CA LEU A 218 -19.51 -16.69 18.50
C LEU A 218 -19.29 -17.54 19.75
N ARG A 219 -20.10 -17.32 20.81
CA ARG A 219 -19.98 -18.07 22.08
C ARG A 219 -20.29 -19.55 21.92
N ASP A 220 -21.23 -19.89 21.08
CA ASP A 220 -21.63 -21.29 20.79
C ASP A 220 -20.81 -21.96 19.67
N GLY A 221 -19.83 -21.25 19.11
CA GLY A 221 -18.86 -21.78 18.15
C GLY A 221 -19.34 -21.84 16.69
N ARG A 222 -20.55 -21.34 16.37
CA ARG A 222 -21.03 -21.22 14.98
C ARG A 222 -20.31 -20.16 14.17
N VAL A 223 -19.70 -19.16 14.84
CA VAL A 223 -18.80 -18.17 14.25
C VAL A 223 -17.40 -18.41 14.79
N LYS A 224 -16.41 -18.32 13.93
CA LYS A 224 -14.99 -18.40 14.27
C LYS A 224 -14.36 -17.01 14.21
N ARG A 225 -13.35 -16.80 15.06
CA ARG A 225 -12.46 -15.61 15.02
C ARG A 225 -11.03 -16.08 14.83
N ASP A 226 -10.38 -15.54 13.82
CA ASP A 226 -8.97 -15.83 13.55
C ASP A 226 -8.15 -14.55 13.43
N VAL A 227 -6.91 -14.62 13.90
CA VAL A 227 -5.88 -13.61 13.70
C VAL A 227 -4.83 -14.22 12.80
N VAL A 228 -4.82 -13.82 11.53
CA VAL A 228 -3.90 -14.34 10.52
C VAL A 228 -2.77 -13.33 10.31
N PRO A 229 -1.48 -13.73 10.46
CA PRO A 229 -0.37 -12.83 10.19
C PRO A 229 -0.44 -12.24 8.78
N ASP A 230 -0.21 -10.95 8.67
CA ASP A 230 -0.12 -10.25 7.38
C ASP A 230 1.36 -9.92 7.09
N HIS A 231 1.90 -10.53 6.04
CA HIS A 231 3.28 -10.34 5.59
C HIS A 231 3.40 -9.39 4.40
N THR A 232 2.28 -8.81 3.95
CA THR A 232 2.30 -7.81 2.89
C THR A 232 3.07 -6.57 3.36
N ALA A 233 3.93 -6.04 2.51
CA ALA A 233 4.67 -4.83 2.81
C ALA A 233 3.70 -3.71 3.20
N ASP A 234 3.98 -3.02 4.29
CA ASP A 234 3.10 -1.97 4.78
C ASP A 234 3.52 -0.60 4.26
N ALA A 235 2.57 0.30 4.23
CA ALA A 235 2.83 1.68 3.85
C ALA A 235 3.54 2.44 4.99
N ALA A 236 4.48 3.29 4.62
CA ALA A 236 5.12 4.24 5.54
C ALA A 236 4.13 5.36 5.89
N GLN A 237 3.45 5.21 7.03
CA GLN A 237 2.52 6.21 7.55
C GLN A 237 3.12 6.92 8.76
N GLY A 238 2.97 8.25 8.82
CA GLY A 238 3.50 9.05 9.93
C GLY A 238 3.18 10.52 9.85
N TRP A 239 3.65 11.28 10.84
CA TRP A 239 3.66 12.73 10.83
C TRP A 239 4.94 13.22 10.15
N TYR A 240 4.79 13.81 8.97
CA TYR A 240 5.91 14.31 8.16
C TYR A 240 6.15 15.78 8.46
N PHE A 241 7.40 16.14 8.79
CA PHE A 241 7.83 17.51 9.00
C PHE A 241 8.05 18.22 7.68
N ASN A 242 7.63 19.46 7.57
CA ASN A 242 7.99 20.31 6.44
C ASN A 242 9.39 20.90 6.64
N LEU A 243 10.39 20.29 6.04
CA LEU A 243 11.80 20.71 6.13
C LEU A 243 12.08 22.06 5.49
N ARG A 244 11.13 22.62 4.73
CA ARG A 244 11.21 24.00 4.18
C ARG A 244 11.00 25.04 5.28
N ARG A 245 10.38 24.65 6.41
CA ARG A 245 10.24 25.50 7.60
C ARG A 245 11.52 25.44 8.42
N GLU A 246 12.08 26.60 8.78
CA GLU A 246 13.34 26.73 9.51
C GLU A 246 13.40 25.87 10.77
N LYS A 247 12.30 25.85 11.53
CA LYS A 247 12.17 25.10 12.79
C LYS A 247 12.37 23.57 12.66
N PHE A 248 12.27 23.00 11.45
CA PHE A 248 12.47 21.57 11.22
C PHE A 248 13.73 21.23 10.43
N LYS A 249 14.60 22.19 10.13
CA LYS A 249 15.88 21.92 9.45
C LYS A 249 16.87 21.16 10.32
N ASP A 250 16.90 21.44 11.62
CA ASP A 250 17.77 20.74 12.55
C ASP A 250 17.24 19.33 12.88
N LYS A 251 18.06 18.30 12.65
CA LYS A 251 17.71 16.91 12.96
C LYS A 251 17.37 16.70 14.44
N ARG A 252 18.03 17.41 15.35
CA ARG A 252 17.81 17.29 16.80
C ARG A 252 16.39 17.69 17.18
N VAL A 253 15.84 18.72 16.51
CA VAL A 253 14.43 19.10 16.69
C VAL A 253 13.50 17.97 16.27
N ARG A 254 13.73 17.38 15.09
CA ARG A 254 12.91 16.28 14.60
C ARG A 254 13.01 15.03 15.48
N GLU A 255 14.21 14.71 15.98
CA GLU A 255 14.41 13.60 16.92
C GLU A 255 13.68 13.84 18.24
N ALA A 256 13.66 15.07 18.76
CA ALA A 256 12.91 15.42 19.96
C ALA A 256 11.39 15.15 19.81
N PHE A 257 10.81 15.39 18.63
CA PHE A 257 9.42 15.03 18.38
C PHE A 257 9.20 13.51 18.33
N ILE A 258 10.14 12.74 17.78
CA ILE A 258 10.07 11.26 17.79
C ILE A 258 10.10 10.73 19.23
N ASP A 259 10.97 11.29 20.08
CA ASP A 259 11.09 10.90 21.49
C ASP A 259 9.86 11.33 22.31
N ALA A 260 9.14 12.38 21.91
CA ALA A 260 7.94 12.84 22.60
C ALA A 260 6.68 12.00 22.30
N PHE A 261 6.69 11.17 21.27
CA PHE A 261 5.53 10.35 20.93
C PHE A 261 5.52 9.02 21.70
N ASP A 262 4.66 8.89 22.69
CA ASP A 262 4.43 7.65 23.43
C ASP A 262 3.48 6.72 22.67
N PHE A 263 4.05 5.92 21.77
CA PHE A 263 3.29 4.94 20.97
C PHE A 263 2.71 3.84 21.86
N GLU A 264 3.46 3.33 22.83
CA GLU A 264 3.06 2.21 23.67
C GLU A 264 1.78 2.56 24.46
N TRP A 265 1.72 3.78 25.01
CA TRP A 265 0.50 4.27 25.66
C TRP A 265 -0.67 4.40 24.68
N CYS A 266 -0.44 5.02 23.51
CA CYS A 266 -1.48 5.16 22.49
C CYS A 266 -2.01 3.79 22.05
N ASN A 267 -1.10 2.84 21.82
CA ASN A 267 -1.47 1.49 21.41
C ASN A 267 -2.29 0.78 22.48
N ALA A 268 -1.87 0.84 23.73
CA ALA A 268 -2.58 0.18 24.83
C ALA A 268 -3.96 0.81 25.11
N THR A 269 -4.07 2.15 25.07
CA THR A 269 -5.26 2.86 25.56
C THR A 269 -6.25 3.24 24.47
N ILE A 270 -5.77 3.65 23.29
CA ILE A 270 -6.62 4.12 22.18
C ILE A 270 -6.84 3.00 21.16
N MET A 271 -5.82 2.15 20.93
CA MET A 271 -5.80 1.18 19.83
C MET A 271 -5.94 -0.28 20.29
N TYR A 272 -6.22 -0.51 21.59
CA TYR A 272 -6.48 -1.85 22.16
C TYR A 272 -5.31 -2.83 22.00
N GLY A 273 -4.06 -2.35 21.97
CA GLY A 273 -2.87 -3.19 21.80
C GLY A 273 -2.72 -3.84 20.42
N ALA A 274 -3.45 -3.36 19.43
CA ALA A 274 -3.68 -4.05 18.17
C ALA A 274 -2.64 -3.77 17.08
N TYR A 275 -1.71 -2.84 17.30
CA TYR A 275 -0.77 -2.35 16.29
C TYR A 275 0.68 -2.51 16.73
N GLN A 276 1.57 -2.42 15.74
CA GLN A 276 3.03 -2.36 15.95
C GLN A 276 3.57 -1.02 15.43
N ARG A 277 4.64 -0.51 16.08
CA ARG A 277 5.29 0.73 15.69
C ARG A 277 6.00 0.55 14.35
N THR A 278 5.70 1.42 13.37
CA THR A 278 6.48 1.51 12.13
C THR A 278 7.90 1.98 12.42
N GLN A 279 8.88 1.38 11.79
CA GLN A 279 10.30 1.68 11.98
C GLN A 279 11.01 2.10 10.70
N SER A 280 10.42 1.77 9.55
CA SER A 280 11.07 1.87 8.24
C SER A 280 10.11 2.38 7.19
N TYR A 281 10.64 3.00 6.13
CA TYR A 281 9.86 3.32 4.93
C TYR A 281 9.50 2.07 4.12
N PHE A 282 10.21 0.95 4.35
CA PHE A 282 9.98 -0.35 3.71
C PHE A 282 9.50 -1.40 4.73
N GLU A 283 8.60 -1.00 5.63
CA GLU A 283 8.12 -1.86 6.72
C GLU A 283 7.52 -3.18 6.22
N LYS A 284 7.73 -4.27 6.96
CA LYS A 284 7.28 -5.63 6.61
C LYS A 284 7.81 -6.17 5.28
N SER A 285 8.90 -5.63 4.76
CA SER A 285 9.53 -6.13 3.54
C SER A 285 10.97 -6.55 3.78
N ASP A 286 11.53 -7.33 2.85
CA ASP A 286 12.93 -7.71 2.82
C ASP A 286 13.88 -6.54 2.48
N MET A 287 13.31 -5.38 2.12
CA MET A 287 14.02 -4.13 1.86
C MET A 287 14.21 -3.25 3.10
N LYS A 288 13.56 -3.60 4.23
CA LYS A 288 13.79 -2.92 5.51
C LYS A 288 15.20 -3.14 5.99
N ALA A 289 15.92 -2.06 6.29
CA ALA A 289 17.22 -2.14 6.93
C ALA A 289 17.08 -2.58 8.39
N VAL A 290 17.83 -3.61 8.79
CA VAL A 290 17.82 -4.17 10.14
C VAL A 290 19.27 -4.39 10.60
N GLY A 291 19.54 -4.12 11.88
CA GLY A 291 20.88 -4.31 12.45
C GLY A 291 21.94 -3.46 11.76
N ARG A 292 23.17 -3.95 11.67
CA ARG A 292 24.27 -3.31 10.93
C ARG A 292 24.19 -3.63 9.43
N PRO A 293 24.74 -2.77 8.55
CA PRO A 293 24.74 -3.05 7.12
C PRO A 293 25.57 -4.31 6.80
N GLY A 294 24.97 -5.17 5.96
CA GLY A 294 25.68 -6.31 5.38
C GLY A 294 26.73 -5.88 4.33
N PRO A 295 27.54 -6.82 3.82
CA PRO A 295 28.62 -6.49 2.88
C PRO A 295 28.15 -5.74 1.62
N ASP A 296 27.04 -6.17 1.01
CA ASP A 296 26.50 -5.56 -0.22
C ASP A 296 25.93 -4.17 0.07
N GLU A 297 25.24 -4.00 1.20
CA GLU A 297 24.76 -2.70 1.70
C GLU A 297 25.93 -1.75 1.96
N MET A 298 26.98 -2.27 2.64
CA MET A 298 28.20 -1.50 2.95
C MET A 298 28.90 -1.03 1.67
N ALA A 299 29.01 -1.89 0.65
CA ALA A 299 29.62 -1.53 -0.62
C ALA A 299 28.87 -0.37 -1.33
N ILE A 300 27.54 -0.28 -1.13
CA ILE A 300 26.73 0.82 -1.66
C ILE A 300 26.93 2.11 -0.84
N LEU A 301 27.07 1.99 0.48
CA LEU A 301 27.17 3.12 1.41
C LEU A 301 28.56 3.73 1.49
N GLU A 302 29.62 2.92 1.35
CA GLU A 302 31.02 3.34 1.55
C GLU A 302 31.43 4.58 0.71
N PRO A 303 31.02 4.74 -0.56
CA PRO A 303 31.32 5.94 -1.35
C PRO A 303 30.74 7.25 -0.77
N PHE A 304 29.81 7.13 0.17
CA PHE A 304 29.16 8.26 0.82
C PHE A 304 29.68 8.54 2.25
N ARG A 305 30.71 7.82 2.69
CA ARG A 305 31.35 8.06 3.99
C ARG A 305 31.83 9.51 4.08
N GLY A 306 31.50 10.19 5.20
CA GLY A 306 31.75 11.61 5.41
C GLY A 306 30.74 12.55 4.74
N LYS A 307 29.79 12.02 3.93
CA LYS A 307 28.68 12.80 3.35
C LYS A 307 27.34 12.50 4.05
N VAL A 308 27.28 11.41 4.79
CA VAL A 308 26.13 11.01 5.64
C VAL A 308 26.58 10.90 7.09
N SER A 309 25.63 10.86 8.02
CA SER A 309 25.91 10.62 9.44
C SER A 309 26.57 9.25 9.64
N ASP A 310 27.57 9.17 10.53
CA ASP A 310 28.27 7.92 10.85
C ASP A 310 27.33 6.84 11.39
N GLU A 311 26.18 7.21 11.96
CA GLU A 311 25.15 6.25 12.41
C GLU A 311 24.62 5.35 11.30
N VAL A 312 24.68 5.77 10.02
CA VAL A 312 24.26 5.00 8.84
C VAL A 312 25.06 3.69 8.71
N PHE A 313 26.32 3.68 9.17
CA PHE A 313 27.22 2.53 9.15
C PHE A 313 27.09 1.65 10.40
N GLY A 314 26.25 2.06 11.36
CA GLY A 314 25.94 1.32 12.58
C GLY A 314 24.62 0.57 12.51
N GLU A 315 23.97 0.44 13.67
CA GLU A 315 22.61 -0.08 13.75
C GLU A 315 21.62 0.84 13.03
N ALA A 316 20.70 0.25 12.27
CA ALA A 316 19.65 1.04 11.63
C ALA A 316 18.80 1.75 12.69
N PHE A 317 18.56 3.06 12.52
CA PHE A 317 17.75 3.80 13.46
C PHE A 317 16.34 3.20 13.60
N VAL A 318 15.88 3.06 14.83
CA VAL A 318 14.50 2.72 15.19
C VAL A 318 13.96 3.74 16.19
N PRO A 319 12.68 4.12 16.13
CA PRO A 319 12.08 4.95 17.17
C PRO A 319 12.23 4.29 18.55
N PRO A 320 12.42 5.06 19.62
CA PRO A 320 12.52 4.50 20.96
C PRO A 320 11.22 3.83 21.38
N VAL A 321 11.33 2.80 22.23
CA VAL A 321 10.20 2.20 22.95
C VAL A 321 10.01 2.99 24.23
N SER A 322 8.80 3.51 24.46
CA SER A 322 8.46 4.26 25.68
C SER A 322 8.08 3.32 26.83
N ASP A 323 7.98 3.86 28.04
CA ASP A 323 7.52 3.13 29.21
C ASP A 323 5.99 2.89 29.23
N GLY A 324 5.25 3.42 28.25
CA GLY A 324 3.79 3.28 28.14
C GLY A 324 2.98 4.05 29.17
N SER A 325 3.60 4.99 29.90
CA SER A 325 2.93 5.81 30.90
C SER A 325 2.07 6.95 30.34
N GLY A 326 2.23 7.24 29.04
CA GLY A 326 1.68 8.41 28.36
C GLY A 326 2.57 9.65 28.46
N GLN A 327 3.56 9.63 29.35
CA GLN A 327 4.51 10.73 29.60
C GLN A 327 5.87 10.16 30.06
N ASP A 328 6.55 9.43 29.17
CA ASP A 328 7.88 8.90 29.48
C ASP A 328 8.86 10.00 29.83
N ARG A 329 9.19 10.12 31.12
CA ARG A 329 10.03 11.20 31.65
C ARG A 329 11.47 11.13 31.14
N ALA A 330 11.98 9.93 30.81
CA ALA A 330 13.34 9.78 30.31
C ALA A 330 13.42 10.27 28.87
N LEU A 331 12.48 9.89 28.01
CA LEU A 331 12.39 10.33 26.63
C LEU A 331 12.09 11.84 26.54
N LEU A 332 11.18 12.37 27.37
CA LEU A 332 10.88 13.80 27.39
C LEU A 332 12.09 14.65 27.87
N ARG A 333 12.89 14.16 28.82
CA ARG A 333 14.16 14.84 29.19
C ARG A 333 15.15 14.83 28.05
N LYS A 334 15.33 13.69 27.37
CA LYS A 334 16.19 13.57 26.16
C LYS A 334 15.74 14.57 25.09
N ALA A 335 14.44 14.58 24.78
CA ALA A 335 13.83 15.53 23.84
C ALA A 335 14.11 16.99 24.21
N SER A 336 13.94 17.33 25.50
CA SER A 336 14.22 18.70 25.99
C SER A 336 15.68 19.08 25.83
N THR A 337 16.63 18.14 26.09
CA THR A 337 18.06 18.35 25.89
C THR A 337 18.39 18.58 24.40
N LEU A 338 17.85 17.73 23.50
CA LEU A 338 18.04 17.88 22.05
C LEU A 338 17.58 19.27 21.55
N LEU A 339 16.42 19.73 22.03
CA LEU A 339 15.91 21.06 21.70
C LEU A 339 16.83 22.18 22.23
N GLN A 340 17.30 22.04 23.47
CA GLN A 340 18.22 23.02 24.06
C GLN A 340 19.56 23.09 23.30
N ASP A 341 20.12 21.94 22.95
CA ASP A 341 21.36 21.84 22.17
C ASP A 341 21.20 22.41 20.75
N ALA A 342 19.99 22.37 20.21
CA ALA A 342 19.61 23.00 18.94
C ALA A 342 19.35 24.53 19.07
N GLY A 343 19.49 25.11 20.27
CA GLY A 343 19.28 26.53 20.52
C GLY A 343 17.84 26.92 20.87
N TYR A 344 16.94 25.97 20.99
CA TYR A 344 15.56 26.19 21.43
C TYR A 344 15.50 26.16 22.96
N VAL A 345 15.48 27.32 23.60
CA VAL A 345 15.54 27.46 25.06
C VAL A 345 14.18 27.77 25.67
N ILE A 346 14.00 27.46 26.95
CA ILE A 346 12.77 27.80 27.69
C ILE A 346 12.94 29.20 28.27
N LYS A 347 11.97 30.11 28.00
CA LYS A 347 11.80 31.41 28.61
C LYS A 347 10.36 31.53 29.12
N ASP A 348 10.21 31.90 30.38
CA ASP A 348 8.88 32.06 31.02
C ASP A 348 7.94 30.85 30.82
N GLY A 349 8.51 29.66 30.92
CA GLY A 349 7.77 28.38 30.76
C GLY A 349 7.45 28.00 29.33
N LYS A 350 7.87 28.78 28.33
CA LYS A 350 7.63 28.50 26.89
C LYS A 350 8.93 28.27 26.16
N ARG A 351 8.91 27.35 25.20
CA ARG A 351 10.04 27.10 24.29
C ARG A 351 10.13 28.23 23.27
N THR A 352 11.30 28.77 23.07
CA THR A 352 11.56 29.80 22.05
C THR A 352 12.54 29.28 20.99
N THR A 353 12.38 29.78 19.78
CA THR A 353 13.34 29.56 18.68
C THR A 353 14.69 30.25 18.98
N PRO A 354 15.78 29.90 18.26
CA PRO A 354 17.04 30.61 18.37
C PRO A 354 16.94 32.12 18.12
N GLN A 355 15.91 32.56 17.40
CA GLN A 355 15.63 34.00 17.16
C GLN A 355 14.84 34.66 18.31
N GLY A 356 14.41 33.89 19.30
CA GLY A 356 13.67 34.38 20.47
C GLY A 356 12.15 34.40 20.31
N GLU A 357 11.62 33.91 19.21
CA GLU A 357 10.18 33.77 18.97
C GLU A 357 9.61 32.53 19.67
N GLY A 358 8.32 32.53 19.98
CA GLY A 358 7.64 31.33 20.52
C GLY A 358 7.69 30.16 19.55
N PHE A 359 8.04 28.96 20.04
CA PHE A 359 8.05 27.77 19.21
C PHE A 359 6.63 27.22 19.07
N THR A 360 6.03 27.43 17.91
CA THR A 360 4.66 26.97 17.58
C THR A 360 4.69 25.89 16.50
N VAL A 361 3.76 24.92 16.54
CA VAL A 361 3.64 23.85 15.53
C VAL A 361 2.17 23.56 15.25
N GLU A 362 1.78 23.62 13.98
CA GLU A 362 0.45 23.23 13.49
C GLU A 362 0.48 21.82 12.87
N PHE A 363 -0.37 20.94 13.35
CA PHE A 363 -0.68 19.66 12.72
C PHE A 363 -1.90 19.84 11.81
N LEU A 364 -1.68 19.83 10.50
CA LEU A 364 -2.74 19.97 9.51
C LEU A 364 -3.36 18.60 9.20
N ILE A 365 -4.67 18.47 9.32
CA ILE A 365 -5.43 17.24 9.04
C ILE A 365 -6.76 17.54 8.35
N ASP A 366 -7.30 16.55 7.64
CA ASP A 366 -8.64 16.55 7.02
C ASP A 366 -9.58 15.47 7.61
N ASP A 367 -9.04 14.56 8.43
CA ASP A 367 -9.82 13.50 9.09
C ASP A 367 -9.94 13.72 10.60
N PRO A 368 -11.12 14.17 11.10
CA PRO A 368 -11.36 14.37 12.53
C PRO A 368 -11.22 13.11 13.38
N VAL A 369 -11.37 11.92 12.79
CA VAL A 369 -11.25 10.64 13.52
C VAL A 369 -9.84 10.44 14.08
N SER A 370 -8.83 11.06 13.47
CA SER A 370 -7.44 11.00 13.92
C SER A 370 -7.09 11.95 15.09
N VAL A 371 -7.96 12.90 15.44
CA VAL A 371 -7.73 13.91 16.50
C VAL A 371 -7.31 13.31 17.84
N PRO A 372 -7.87 12.20 18.35
CA PRO A 372 -7.45 11.64 19.64
C PRO A 372 -5.96 11.27 19.70
N HIS A 373 -5.39 10.73 18.60
CA HIS A 373 -3.97 10.39 18.50
C HIS A 373 -3.09 11.63 18.49
N HIS A 374 -3.50 12.69 17.76
CA HIS A 374 -2.81 13.99 17.76
C HIS A 374 -2.83 14.63 19.14
N ASN A 375 -3.96 14.63 19.83
CA ASN A 375 -4.09 15.23 21.17
C ASN A 375 -3.18 14.53 22.20
N ALA A 376 -3.04 13.19 22.13
CA ALA A 376 -2.11 12.47 22.99
C ALA A 376 -0.66 12.91 22.74
N PHE A 377 -0.26 13.07 21.48
CA PHE A 377 1.07 13.54 21.12
C PHE A 377 1.31 15.00 21.52
N ILE A 378 0.35 15.88 21.25
CA ILE A 378 0.43 17.32 21.56
C ILE A 378 0.61 17.56 23.06
N LYS A 379 -0.01 16.76 23.93
CA LYS A 379 0.21 16.84 25.38
C LYS A 379 1.69 16.71 25.75
N ASN A 380 2.41 15.78 25.15
CA ASN A 380 3.83 15.60 25.40
C ASN A 380 4.69 16.72 24.80
N ILE A 381 4.31 17.20 23.61
CA ILE A 381 4.95 18.38 22.98
C ILE A 381 4.78 19.62 23.87
N ALA A 382 3.60 19.81 24.48
CA ALA A 382 3.35 20.92 25.39
C ALA A 382 4.23 20.85 26.66
N ILE A 383 4.55 19.66 27.18
CA ILE A 383 5.50 19.47 28.30
C ILE A 383 6.90 19.98 27.92
N LEU A 384 7.28 19.89 26.66
CA LEU A 384 8.54 20.45 26.15
C LEU A 384 8.50 21.98 26.01
N GLY A 385 7.38 22.62 26.34
CA GLY A 385 7.16 24.07 26.25
C GLY A 385 6.80 24.56 24.84
N ILE A 386 6.50 23.66 23.91
CA ILE A 386 6.11 23.95 22.53
C ILE A 386 4.60 24.16 22.45
N ASP A 387 4.16 25.23 21.80
CA ASP A 387 2.74 25.48 21.54
C ASP A 387 2.31 24.75 20.26
N ALA A 388 1.66 23.58 20.43
CA ALA A 388 1.24 22.74 19.34
C ALA A 388 -0.30 22.67 19.26
N SER A 389 -0.84 22.69 18.03
CA SER A 389 -2.28 22.66 17.78
C SER A 389 -2.63 21.76 16.59
N VAL A 390 -3.88 21.24 16.59
CA VAL A 390 -4.46 20.53 15.45
C VAL A 390 -5.32 21.50 14.65
N ARG A 391 -5.08 21.56 13.35
CA ARG A 391 -5.89 22.30 12.39
C ARG A 391 -6.66 21.34 11.49
N VAL A 392 -7.94 21.19 11.75
CA VAL A 392 -8.83 20.41 10.90
C VAL A 392 -9.37 21.31 9.79
N VAL A 393 -9.24 20.87 8.54
CA VAL A 393 -9.75 21.57 7.37
C VAL A 393 -10.52 20.58 6.48
N ASP A 394 -11.30 21.07 5.52
CA ASP A 394 -11.92 20.19 4.54
C ASP A 394 -10.89 19.56 3.57
N PRO A 395 -11.21 18.43 2.92
CA PRO A 395 -10.24 17.71 2.07
C PRO A 395 -9.70 18.55 0.90
N VAL A 396 -10.47 19.48 0.34
CA VAL A 396 -10.04 20.33 -0.78
C VAL A 396 -9.00 21.34 -0.29
N GLN A 397 -9.26 21.98 0.84
CA GLN A 397 -8.33 22.92 1.47
C GLN A 397 -7.07 22.18 1.95
N TYR A 398 -7.21 20.97 2.53
CA TYR A 398 -6.09 20.13 2.93
C TYR A 398 -5.18 19.85 1.73
N ARG A 399 -5.75 19.32 0.66
CA ARG A 399 -4.99 18.99 -0.55
C ARG A 399 -4.26 20.22 -1.11
N LYS A 400 -4.95 21.35 -1.23
CA LYS A 400 -4.34 22.60 -1.71
C LYS A 400 -3.17 23.04 -0.85
N ARG A 401 -3.31 23.04 0.49
CA ARG A 401 -2.24 23.44 1.41
C ARG A 401 -1.05 22.49 1.33
N VAL A 402 -1.28 21.18 1.23
CA VAL A 402 -0.20 20.18 1.07
C VAL A 402 0.52 20.38 -0.26
N ASP A 403 -0.20 20.57 -1.37
CA ASP A 403 0.38 20.80 -2.69
C ASP A 403 1.18 22.10 -2.76
N ASP A 404 0.78 23.13 -2.02
CA ASP A 404 1.48 24.41 -1.90
C ASP A 404 2.58 24.41 -0.82
N PHE A 405 2.79 23.29 -0.10
CA PHE A 405 3.70 23.14 1.04
C PHE A 405 3.40 24.11 2.19
N ASP A 406 2.15 24.52 2.35
CA ASP A 406 1.71 25.44 3.42
C ASP A 406 1.23 24.67 4.65
N PHE A 407 2.18 24.06 5.37
CA PHE A 407 1.95 23.34 6.63
C PHE A 407 3.24 23.27 7.44
N ASP A 408 3.12 22.92 8.71
CA ASP A 408 4.25 22.55 9.58
C ASP A 408 4.43 21.03 9.60
N VAL A 409 3.37 20.30 9.95
CA VAL A 409 3.33 18.84 10.04
C VAL A 409 2.04 18.31 9.41
N VAL A 410 2.14 17.27 8.60
CA VAL A 410 1.00 16.57 7.99
C VAL A 410 1.08 15.07 8.21
N VAL A 411 -0.06 14.39 8.22
CA VAL A 411 -0.10 12.93 8.11
C VAL A 411 0.03 12.55 6.65
N GLN A 412 0.92 11.63 6.34
CA GLN A 412 1.04 11.06 5.00
C GLN A 412 1.25 9.55 5.08
N ARG A 413 0.80 8.85 4.05
CA ARG A 413 0.94 7.41 3.90
C ARG A 413 1.47 7.11 2.50
N PHE A 414 2.64 6.46 2.43
CA PHE A 414 3.26 6.03 1.18
C PHE A 414 3.30 4.51 1.12
N GLY A 415 2.69 3.92 0.11
CA GLY A 415 2.84 2.51 -0.20
C GLY A 415 3.87 2.32 -1.30
N PHE A 416 4.85 1.44 -1.07
CA PHE A 416 5.76 0.99 -2.11
C PHE A 416 5.36 -0.41 -2.56
N ALA A 417 5.43 -0.64 -3.88
CA ALA A 417 5.27 -1.99 -4.42
C ALA A 417 6.36 -2.93 -3.89
N GLY A 418 6.14 -4.23 -3.98
CA GLY A 418 7.16 -5.24 -3.65
C GLY A 418 8.46 -5.09 -4.45
N THR A 419 8.43 -4.29 -5.51
CA THR A 419 9.56 -3.89 -6.37
C THR A 419 9.60 -2.38 -6.56
N PRO A 420 10.06 -1.59 -5.58
CA PRO A 420 10.19 -0.15 -5.73
C PRO A 420 11.06 0.22 -6.95
N GLY A 421 10.66 1.25 -7.67
CA GLY A 421 11.31 1.68 -8.89
C GLY A 421 11.24 3.19 -9.07
N ASP A 422 10.89 3.65 -10.26
CA ASP A 422 10.90 5.05 -10.68
C ASP A 422 10.05 5.97 -9.78
N SER A 423 8.97 5.46 -9.22
CA SER A 423 8.11 6.21 -8.27
C SER A 423 8.89 6.78 -7.07
N LEU A 424 10.00 6.16 -6.65
CA LEU A 424 10.83 6.67 -5.55
C LEU A 424 11.36 8.08 -5.82
N ARG A 425 11.53 8.47 -7.08
CA ARG A 425 11.93 9.85 -7.43
C ARG A 425 10.94 10.88 -6.92
N THR A 426 9.64 10.56 -6.95
CA THR A 426 8.59 11.47 -6.48
C THR A 426 8.51 11.59 -4.97
N PHE A 427 9.03 10.59 -4.22
CA PHE A 427 8.98 10.54 -2.76
C PHE A 427 10.22 11.14 -2.08
N PHE A 428 11.41 10.97 -2.68
CA PHE A 428 12.65 11.20 -1.93
C PHE A 428 13.62 12.18 -2.58
N THR A 429 13.49 12.48 -3.90
CA THR A 429 14.52 13.28 -4.55
C THR A 429 14.42 14.77 -4.25
N SER A 430 15.59 15.42 -4.30
CA SER A 430 15.73 16.88 -4.18
C SER A 430 14.90 17.64 -5.21
N ARG A 431 14.76 17.09 -6.43
CA ARG A 431 13.89 17.65 -7.47
C ARG A 431 12.43 17.66 -7.02
N ALA A 432 11.95 16.55 -6.46
CA ALA A 432 10.58 16.42 -5.98
C ALA A 432 10.29 17.36 -4.79
N ALA A 433 11.32 17.69 -3.99
CA ALA A 433 11.17 18.61 -2.87
C ALA A 433 10.66 20.00 -3.25
N THR A 434 10.85 20.43 -4.50
CA THR A 434 10.40 21.74 -5.01
C THR A 434 9.19 21.66 -5.95
N MET A 435 8.74 20.45 -6.30
CA MET A 435 7.60 20.25 -7.19
C MET A 435 6.29 20.25 -6.41
N LYS A 436 5.42 21.23 -6.66
CA LYS A 436 4.07 21.26 -6.10
C LYS A 436 3.30 20.00 -6.47
N GLY A 437 2.59 19.44 -5.49
CA GLY A 437 1.83 18.21 -5.67
C GLY A 437 2.68 16.93 -5.71
N SER A 438 4.00 17.02 -5.49
CA SER A 438 4.87 15.84 -5.37
C SER A 438 4.55 15.06 -4.09
N GLN A 439 5.00 13.81 -4.06
CA GLN A 439 4.88 12.96 -2.87
C GLN A 439 5.99 13.25 -1.82
N ASN A 440 7.00 14.06 -2.16
CA ASN A 440 8.02 14.51 -1.21
C ASN A 440 7.48 15.66 -0.34
N VAL A 441 6.43 15.36 0.40
CA VAL A 441 5.73 16.35 1.25
C VAL A 441 6.67 16.94 2.30
N GLY A 442 7.58 16.13 2.86
CA GLY A 442 8.58 16.57 3.84
C GLY A 442 9.62 17.53 3.29
N GLY A 443 9.87 17.53 1.98
CA GLY A 443 10.91 18.37 1.37
C GLY A 443 12.32 17.83 1.59
N ILE A 444 12.48 16.49 1.55
CA ILE A 444 13.79 15.85 1.60
C ILE A 444 14.61 16.33 0.40
N SER A 445 15.80 16.88 0.65
CA SER A 445 16.71 17.37 -0.37
C SER A 445 18.14 17.03 0.05
N ASP A 446 18.61 15.87 -0.41
CA ASP A 446 19.91 15.31 -0.05
C ASP A 446 20.50 14.60 -1.28
N PRO A 447 21.68 15.05 -1.77
CA PRO A 447 22.31 14.43 -2.94
C PRO A 447 22.66 12.95 -2.76
N VAL A 448 22.86 12.47 -1.52
CA VAL A 448 23.10 11.05 -1.26
C VAL A 448 21.82 10.25 -1.42
N VAL A 449 20.69 10.78 -0.93
CA VAL A 449 19.38 10.19 -1.15
C VAL A 449 19.06 10.12 -2.65
N ASP A 450 19.33 11.19 -3.40
CA ASP A 450 19.16 11.22 -4.86
C ASP A 450 19.95 10.10 -5.53
N ALA A 451 21.24 9.97 -5.17
CA ALA A 451 22.10 8.93 -5.73
C ALA A 451 21.66 7.50 -5.37
N LEU A 452 21.15 7.30 -4.15
CA LEU A 452 20.65 5.99 -3.70
C LEU A 452 19.34 5.62 -4.39
N VAL A 453 18.45 6.58 -4.63
CA VAL A 453 17.22 6.37 -5.44
C VAL A 453 17.59 5.86 -6.83
N GLU A 454 18.57 6.49 -7.49
CA GLU A 454 19.03 6.04 -8.80
C GLU A 454 19.65 4.63 -8.75
N LYS A 455 20.35 4.27 -7.67
CA LYS A 455 20.86 2.89 -7.48
C LYS A 455 19.73 1.87 -7.32
N VAL A 456 18.65 2.21 -6.62
CA VAL A 456 17.45 1.35 -6.52
C VAL A 456 16.82 1.16 -7.89
N ILE A 457 16.67 2.22 -8.66
CA ILE A 457 16.06 2.17 -10.00
C ILE A 457 16.92 1.34 -10.97
N ALA A 458 18.25 1.51 -10.91
CA ALA A 458 19.20 0.82 -11.77
C ALA A 458 19.44 -0.66 -11.39
N ALA A 459 18.95 -1.13 -10.24
CA ALA A 459 19.14 -2.53 -9.84
C ALA A 459 18.48 -3.48 -10.86
N ASP A 460 19.20 -4.47 -11.35
CA ASP A 460 18.79 -5.37 -12.42
C ASP A 460 18.28 -6.73 -11.94
N ASN A 461 18.42 -7.00 -10.63
CA ASN A 461 17.97 -8.22 -9.98
C ASN A 461 17.51 -7.92 -8.53
N ARG A 462 16.78 -8.88 -7.92
CA ARG A 462 16.23 -8.69 -6.57
C ARG A 462 17.27 -8.52 -5.47
N PRO A 463 18.38 -9.29 -5.40
CA PRO A 463 19.42 -9.05 -4.39
C PRO A 463 20.01 -7.64 -4.45
N ALA A 464 20.31 -7.12 -5.64
CA ALA A 464 20.79 -5.75 -5.82
C ALA A 464 19.74 -4.72 -5.41
N LEU A 465 18.45 -4.94 -5.76
CA LEU A 465 17.32 -4.12 -5.36
C LEU A 465 17.20 -4.06 -3.82
N ILE A 466 17.21 -5.20 -3.15
CA ILE A 466 17.13 -5.28 -1.69
C ILE A 466 18.27 -4.50 -1.04
N SER A 467 19.50 -4.70 -1.49
CA SER A 467 20.68 -4.03 -0.92
C SER A 467 20.63 -2.52 -1.13
N ALA A 468 20.20 -2.07 -2.31
CA ALA A 468 20.04 -0.64 -2.60
C ALA A 468 18.90 0.00 -1.78
N CYS A 469 17.76 -0.68 -1.63
CA CYS A 469 16.66 -0.22 -0.80
C CYS A 469 17.04 -0.14 0.68
N LYS A 470 17.76 -1.12 1.22
CA LYS A 470 18.27 -1.10 2.59
C LYS A 470 19.25 0.07 2.82
N ALA A 471 20.14 0.31 1.89
CA ALA A 471 21.05 1.45 1.96
C ALA A 471 20.28 2.79 1.96
N LEU A 472 19.27 2.94 1.07
CA LEU A 472 18.38 4.09 1.05
C LEU A 472 17.61 4.23 2.37
N ASP A 473 17.00 3.14 2.88
CA ASP A 473 16.25 3.14 4.14
C ASP A 473 17.08 3.65 5.32
N ARG A 474 18.35 3.20 5.42
CA ARG A 474 19.26 3.70 6.48
C ARG A 474 19.47 5.19 6.41
N VAL A 475 19.77 5.71 5.22
CA VAL A 475 20.05 7.13 5.04
C VAL A 475 18.82 7.98 5.31
N VAL A 476 17.64 7.63 4.76
CA VAL A 476 16.43 8.42 5.01
C VAL A 476 15.95 8.33 6.46
N ARG A 477 16.12 7.19 7.12
CA ARG A 477 15.81 7.05 8.56
C ARG A 477 16.76 7.86 9.42
N SER A 478 18.05 7.94 9.05
CA SER A 478 19.02 8.77 9.76
C SER A 478 18.66 10.25 9.73
N GLY A 479 17.92 10.70 8.73
CA GLY A 479 17.45 12.08 8.61
C GLY A 479 16.32 12.47 9.56
N ARG A 480 15.63 11.54 10.20
CA ARG A 480 14.49 11.83 11.13
C ARG A 480 13.40 12.67 10.48
N TYR A 481 13.05 12.41 9.21
CA TYR A 481 12.15 13.27 8.43
C TYR A 481 10.68 13.19 8.84
N TRP A 482 10.31 12.23 9.67
CA TRP A 482 8.96 11.95 10.12
C TRP A 482 8.92 11.35 11.53
N VAL A 483 7.76 11.41 12.18
CA VAL A 483 7.45 10.57 13.34
C VAL A 483 6.67 9.36 12.84
N PRO A 484 7.28 8.16 12.82
CA PRO A 484 6.59 6.97 12.32
C PRO A 484 5.35 6.64 13.15
N HIS A 485 4.26 6.28 12.46
CA HIS A 485 3.04 5.81 13.08
C HIS A 485 3.13 4.32 13.42
N TRP A 486 2.17 3.55 12.97
CA TRP A 486 1.96 2.15 13.29
C TRP A 486 1.30 1.42 12.12
N TYR A 487 1.33 0.10 12.18
CA TYR A 487 0.67 -0.77 11.23
C TYR A 487 -0.05 -1.92 11.95
N LYS A 488 -1.04 -2.52 11.28
CA LYS A 488 -1.73 -3.71 11.74
C LYS A 488 -0.96 -4.96 11.28
N PRO A 489 -0.40 -5.78 12.20
CA PRO A 489 0.47 -6.90 11.83
C PRO A 489 -0.28 -8.14 11.34
N SER A 490 -1.60 -8.13 11.35
CA SER A 490 -2.42 -9.29 11.08
C SER A 490 -3.79 -8.93 10.51
N HIS A 491 -4.38 -9.84 9.78
CA HIS A 491 -5.79 -9.82 9.40
C HIS A 491 -6.66 -10.33 10.55
N TRP A 492 -7.77 -9.66 10.84
CA TRP A 492 -8.75 -10.08 11.85
C TRP A 492 -9.98 -10.60 11.14
N LEU A 493 -10.11 -11.93 11.13
CA LEU A 493 -11.15 -12.61 10.39
C LEU A 493 -12.25 -13.08 11.33
N ALA A 494 -13.50 -12.85 10.93
CA ALA A 494 -14.67 -13.47 11.54
C ALA A 494 -15.51 -14.12 10.44
N TYR A 495 -15.89 -15.38 10.66
CA TYR A 495 -16.66 -16.10 9.67
C TYR A 495 -17.55 -17.16 10.31
N TRP A 496 -18.68 -17.42 9.68
CA TRP A 496 -19.53 -18.54 10.03
C TRP A 496 -18.81 -19.85 9.70
N ASP A 497 -18.93 -20.85 10.59
CA ASP A 497 -18.22 -22.13 10.50
C ASP A 497 -18.82 -23.03 9.39
N VAL A 498 -18.71 -22.56 8.17
CA VAL A 498 -19.20 -23.19 6.94
C VAL A 498 -18.11 -23.25 5.87
N PHE A 499 -16.86 -22.96 6.23
CA PHE A 499 -15.75 -22.91 5.32
C PHE A 499 -14.66 -23.91 5.68
N GLY A 500 -14.15 -24.60 4.66
CA GLY A 500 -12.86 -25.25 4.70
C GLY A 500 -11.80 -24.35 4.08
N ARG A 501 -10.55 -24.52 4.52
CA ARG A 501 -9.41 -23.75 4.01
C ARG A 501 -8.16 -24.63 3.95
N PRO A 502 -7.17 -24.32 3.08
CA PRO A 502 -5.90 -25.01 3.08
C PRO A 502 -5.16 -24.77 4.40
N GLU A 503 -4.34 -25.73 4.79
CA GLU A 503 -3.48 -25.63 5.97
C GLU A 503 -2.43 -24.53 5.79
N ALA A 504 -1.79 -24.47 4.60
CA ALA A 504 -0.89 -23.40 4.23
C ALA A 504 -1.65 -22.18 3.70
N GLN A 505 -1.32 -21.01 4.20
CA GLN A 505 -1.85 -19.74 3.70
C GLN A 505 -0.79 -19.06 2.80
N PRO A 506 -1.19 -18.33 1.76
CA PRO A 506 -0.27 -17.52 0.98
C PRO A 506 0.44 -16.49 1.88
N ARG A 507 1.68 -16.19 1.55
CA ARG A 507 2.49 -15.25 2.32
C ARG A 507 1.97 -13.80 2.21
N TYR A 508 1.50 -13.44 1.00
CA TYR A 508 1.03 -12.08 0.70
C TYR A 508 -0.45 -12.14 0.31
N GLY A 509 -1.31 -11.68 1.19
CA GLY A 509 -2.75 -11.71 1.01
C GLY A 509 -3.44 -12.92 1.65
N LEU A 510 -4.75 -12.88 1.67
CA LEU A 510 -5.59 -13.90 2.33
C LEU A 510 -6.05 -14.99 1.37
N ALA A 511 -6.12 -14.71 0.07
CA ALA A 511 -6.59 -15.59 -1.00
C ALA A 511 -7.88 -16.39 -0.68
N ILE A 512 -8.79 -15.81 0.11
CA ILE A 512 -9.98 -16.51 0.64
C ILE A 512 -10.88 -16.98 -0.50
N ARG A 513 -11.23 -16.10 -1.43
CA ARG A 513 -12.09 -16.42 -2.57
C ARG A 513 -11.43 -17.41 -3.52
N GLN A 514 -10.11 -17.41 -3.59
CA GLN A 514 -9.35 -18.31 -4.45
C GLN A 514 -9.25 -19.71 -3.84
N THR A 515 -8.90 -19.81 -2.54
CA THR A 515 -8.42 -21.07 -1.97
C THR A 515 -9.36 -21.74 -0.97
N TRP A 516 -10.31 -21.01 -0.37
CA TRP A 516 -11.28 -21.59 0.56
C TRP A 516 -12.42 -22.29 -0.21
N TRP A 517 -13.18 -23.12 0.49
CA TRP A 517 -14.34 -23.82 -0.04
C TRP A 517 -15.48 -23.87 0.97
N SER A 518 -16.70 -24.15 0.50
CA SER A 518 -17.86 -24.38 1.38
C SER A 518 -17.83 -25.81 1.93
N THR A 519 -18.04 -25.98 3.24
CA THR A 519 -18.24 -27.28 3.89
C THR A 519 -19.72 -27.62 4.06
N SER A 520 -20.62 -26.67 3.80
CA SER A 520 -22.05 -26.93 3.81
C SER A 520 -22.46 -27.69 2.56
N PRO A 521 -23.38 -28.66 2.65
CA PRO A 521 -23.99 -29.27 1.44
C PRO A 521 -24.63 -28.17 0.60
N SER A 522 -24.42 -28.22 -0.70
CA SER A 522 -25.03 -27.34 -1.71
C SER A 522 -26.54 -27.46 -1.74
#